data_4660135b879ae6b79e8c43c882d1807b
#
_entry.id   4660135b879ae6b79e8c43c882d1807b
#
_cell.length_a   1.000
_cell.length_b   1.000
_cell.length_c   1.000
_cell.angle_alpha   90.00
_cell.angle_beta   90.00
_cell.angle_gamma   90.00
#
_symmetry.space_group_name_H-M   'P 1'
#
loop_
_entity.id
_entity.type
_entity.pdbx_description
1 polymer ?
#
loop_
_entity_poly.entity_id
_entity_poly.type
_entity_poly.pdbx_seq_one_letter_code
_entity_poly.pdbx_strand_id
1 'polypeptide(L)' 'MTDSIPFPTMPEEEDPQALSREALLAQAQELRERIADLDAREPADMMSAQYERWAARHEALEDALDDILDLLDE' A
#
# COMPACT_ATOMS: atom_id res chain seq x y z
N MET A 1 -41.16 1.12 -18.63
CA MET A 1 -40.59 1.16 -18.54
C MET A 1 -39.88 1.26 -18.20
N THR A 2 -39.50 1.32 -18.02
CA THR A 2 -38.79 1.43 -17.78
C THR A 2 -37.96 1.36 -17.58
N ASP A 3 -37.54 1.37 -17.55
CA ASP A 3 -36.68 1.39 -17.35
C ASP A 3 -35.88 1.43 -17.00
N SER A 4 -35.50 1.38 -16.81
CA SER A 4 -34.75 1.53 -16.52
C SER A 4 -33.94 1.65 -16.17
N ILE A 5 -33.34 1.57 -15.90
CA ILE A 5 -32.52 1.77 -15.49
C ILE A 5 -31.68 1.73 -15.29
N PRO A 6 -31.09 1.78 -15.16
CA PRO A 6 -30.11 1.86 -15.02
C PRO A 6 -29.28 1.77 -14.43
N PHE A 7 -28.70 1.67 -14.12
CA PHE A 7 -27.85 1.64 -13.62
C PHE A 7 -27.00 1.96 -13.69
N PRO A 8 -26.59 1.71 -13.31
CA PRO A 8 -25.63 1.89 -13.14
C PRO A 8 -24.81 2.56 -13.45
N THR A 9 -24.48 2.91 -13.80
CA THR A 9 -23.80 3.91 -13.97
C THR A 9 -22.73 4.11 -13.08
N MET A 10 -22.63 3.54 -12.04
CA MET A 10 -21.63 3.80 -11.23
C MET A 10 -20.29 3.84 -11.74
N PRO A 11 -19.77 2.91 -12.46
CA PRO A 11 -18.38 2.92 -12.94
C PRO A 11 -18.09 4.12 -13.80
N GLU A 12 -19.06 4.59 -14.49
CA GLU A 12 -18.80 5.68 -15.37
C GLU A 12 -18.70 6.97 -14.68
N GLU A 13 -19.28 7.07 -13.51
CA GLU A 13 -19.24 8.29 -12.77
C GLU A 13 -18.02 8.39 -11.91
N GLU A 14 -17.31 7.31 -11.72
CA GLU A 14 -16.14 7.36 -10.88
C GLU A 14 -14.97 7.90 -11.63
N ASP A 15 -14.26 8.82 -11.00
CA ASP A 15 -13.06 9.39 -11.56
C ASP A 15 -11.94 8.34 -11.50
N PRO A 16 -11.31 8.00 -12.62
CA PRO A 16 -10.19 7.06 -12.58
C PRO A 16 -9.09 7.47 -11.61
N GLN A 17 -8.89 8.76 -11.42
CA GLN A 17 -7.89 9.21 -10.47
C GLN A 17 -8.30 8.91 -9.04
N ALA A 18 -9.58 9.02 -8.74
CA ALA A 18 -10.06 8.71 -7.41
C ALA A 18 -9.91 7.23 -7.08
N LEU A 19 -10.19 6.36 -8.06
CA LEU A 19 -10.00 4.94 -7.88
C LEU A 19 -8.54 4.59 -7.68
N SER A 20 -7.67 5.22 -8.46
CA SER A 20 -6.25 5.01 -8.34
C SER A 20 -5.75 5.47 -6.98
N ARG A 21 -6.28 6.59 -6.50
CA ARG A 21 -5.90 7.13 -5.22
C ARG A 21 -6.31 6.20 -4.09
N GLU A 22 -7.52 5.66 -4.17
CA GLU A 22 -8.00 4.72 -3.17
C GLU A 22 -7.14 3.46 -3.15
N ALA A 23 -6.76 2.98 -4.31
CA ALA A 23 -5.90 1.81 -4.40
C ALA A 23 -4.54 2.09 -3.78
N LEU A 24 -3.99 3.27 -4.03
CA LEU A 24 -2.71 3.66 -3.46
C LEU A 24 -2.80 3.80 -1.94
N LEU A 25 -3.89 4.36 -1.45
CA LEU A 25 -4.10 4.48 -0.01
C LEU A 25 -4.18 3.11 0.64
N ALA A 26 -4.88 2.18 0.00
CA ALA A 26 -4.98 0.82 0.53
C ALA A 26 -3.62 0.14 0.55
N GLN A 27 -2.82 0.33 -0.49
CA GLN A 27 -1.48 -0.24 -0.53
C GLN A 27 -0.58 0.38 0.53
N ALA A 28 -0.69 1.69 0.74
CA ALA A 28 0.10 2.36 1.76
C ALA A 28 -0.25 1.81 3.14
N GLN A 29 -1.54 1.59 3.40
CA GLN A 29 -1.98 1.05 4.66
C GLN A 29 -1.42 -0.37 4.85
N GLU A 30 -1.48 -1.18 3.83
CA GLU A 30 -0.97 -2.54 3.90
C GLU A 30 0.53 -2.55 4.15
N LEU A 31 1.26 -1.68 3.48
CA LEU A 31 2.70 -1.60 3.69
C LEU A 31 3.03 -1.15 5.11
N ARG A 32 2.29 -0.20 5.65
CA ARG A 32 2.51 0.24 7.01
C ARG A 32 2.29 -0.89 8.01
N GLU A 33 1.28 -1.71 7.77
CA GLU A 33 1.01 -2.84 8.64
C GLU A 33 2.12 -3.88 8.56
N ARG A 34 2.64 -4.11 7.36
CA ARG A 34 3.74 -5.04 7.17
C ARG A 34 5.01 -4.54 7.84
N ILE A 35 5.27 -3.25 7.73
CA ILE A 35 6.44 -2.66 8.36
C ILE A 35 6.33 -2.78 9.89
N ALA A 36 5.15 -2.50 10.44
CA ALA A 36 4.95 -2.61 11.87
C ALA A 36 5.13 -4.05 12.36
N ASP A 37 4.63 -5.01 11.57
CA ASP A 37 4.77 -6.41 11.90
C ASP A 37 6.24 -6.83 11.84
N LEU A 38 6.96 -6.34 10.84
CA LEU A 38 8.37 -6.64 10.69
C LEU A 38 9.18 -6.00 11.82
N ASP A 39 8.83 -4.78 12.22
CA ASP A 39 9.49 -4.12 13.34
C ASP A 39 9.38 -4.97 14.60
N ALA A 40 8.23 -5.58 14.82
CA ALA A 40 8.01 -6.40 16.01
C ALA A 40 8.84 -7.69 15.96
N ARG A 41 9.40 -8.03 14.80
CA ARG A 41 10.15 -9.25 14.62
C ARG A 41 11.64 -9.00 14.43
N GLU A 42 12.10 -7.84 14.83
CA GLU A 42 13.52 -7.50 14.68
C GLU A 42 14.40 -8.53 15.39
N PRO A 43 15.35 -9.14 14.66
CA PRO A 43 16.23 -10.10 15.30
C PRO A 43 17.12 -9.44 16.35
N ALA A 44 17.42 -10.16 17.40
CA ALA A 44 18.21 -9.62 18.50
C ALA A 44 19.70 -9.47 18.13
N ASP A 45 20.18 -10.36 17.25
CA ASP A 45 21.59 -10.38 16.89
C ASP A 45 21.84 -9.55 15.64
N MET A 46 22.33 -8.34 15.81
CA MET A 46 22.54 -7.43 14.70
C MET A 46 23.67 -7.88 13.75
N MET A 47 24.45 -8.84 14.18
CA MET A 47 25.56 -9.31 13.36
C MET A 47 25.20 -10.57 12.56
N SER A 48 23.98 -11.05 12.69
CA SER A 48 23.58 -12.29 12.03
C SER A 48 23.11 -12.04 10.61
N ALA A 49 23.18 -13.08 9.78
CA ALA A 49 22.62 -13.00 8.43
C ALA A 49 21.12 -12.81 8.48
N GLN A 50 20.48 -13.30 9.54
CA GLN A 50 19.05 -13.13 9.72
C GLN A 50 18.70 -11.66 9.88
N TYR A 51 19.51 -10.93 10.64
CA TYR A 51 19.30 -9.50 10.82
C TYR A 51 19.46 -8.76 9.48
N GLU A 52 20.47 -9.16 8.70
CA GLU A 52 20.69 -8.51 7.41
C GLU A 52 19.51 -8.70 6.48
N ARG A 53 18.93 -9.90 6.47
CA ARG A 53 17.74 -10.15 5.65
C ARG A 53 16.55 -9.38 6.15
N TRP A 54 16.41 -9.28 7.46
CA TRP A 54 15.33 -8.50 8.06
C TRP A 54 15.47 -7.04 7.68
N ALA A 55 16.67 -6.48 7.80
CA ALA A 55 16.91 -5.07 7.50
C ALA A 55 16.66 -4.78 6.03
N ALA A 56 17.08 -5.67 5.14
CA ALA A 56 16.88 -5.49 3.72
C ALA A 56 15.39 -5.50 3.37
N ARG A 57 14.63 -6.38 4.00
CA ARG A 57 13.19 -6.44 3.76
C ARG A 57 12.50 -5.21 4.30
N HIS A 58 12.92 -4.75 5.48
CA HIS A 58 12.36 -3.56 6.10
C HIS A 58 12.60 -2.35 5.19
N GLU A 59 13.81 -2.22 4.67
CA GLU A 59 14.15 -1.12 3.79
C GLU A 59 13.35 -1.18 2.49
N ALA A 60 13.18 -2.38 1.92
CA ALA A 60 12.41 -2.53 0.70
C ALA A 60 10.94 -2.12 0.91
N LEU A 61 10.38 -2.45 2.06
CA LEU A 61 9.00 -2.07 2.37
C LEU A 61 8.89 -0.57 2.56
N GLU A 62 9.87 0.05 3.19
CA GLU A 62 9.86 1.50 3.39
C GLU A 62 10.01 2.22 2.05
N ASP A 63 10.85 1.71 1.18
CA ASP A 63 11.01 2.30 -0.15
C ASP A 63 9.72 2.21 -0.95
N ALA A 64 9.04 1.07 -0.88
CA ALA A 64 7.78 0.89 -1.58
C ALA A 64 6.72 1.85 -1.04
N LEU A 65 6.67 2.03 0.27
CA LEU A 65 5.74 2.95 0.89
C LEU A 65 6.03 4.38 0.46
N ASP A 66 7.31 4.74 0.42
CA ASP A 66 7.74 6.07 0.03
C ASP A 66 7.30 6.38 -1.40
N ASP A 67 7.47 5.42 -2.30
CA ASP A 67 7.05 5.57 -3.69
C ASP A 67 5.54 5.82 -3.78
N ILE A 68 4.77 5.08 -2.99
CA ILE A 68 3.32 5.25 -3.00
C ILE A 68 2.93 6.61 -2.44
N LEU A 69 3.60 7.05 -1.38
CA LEU A 69 3.31 8.35 -0.80
C LEU A 69 3.66 9.48 -1.77
N ASP A 70 4.73 9.31 -2.55
CA ASP A 70 5.08 10.27 -3.57
C ASP A 70 3.97 10.38 -4.62
N LEU A 71 3.44 9.24 -5.06
CA LEU A 71 2.37 9.24 -6.03
C LEU A 71 1.11 9.89 -5.47
N LEU A 72 0.84 9.70 -4.19
CA LEU A 72 -0.32 10.30 -3.56
C LEU A 72 -0.16 11.81 -3.41
N ASP A 73 1.06 12.28 -3.29
CA ASP A 73 1.34 13.68 -3.09
C ASP A 73 1.26 14.48 -4.40
N GLU A 74 1.18 13.82 -5.53
CA GLU A 74 1.01 14.48 -6.81
C GLU A 74 -0.47 14.85 -7.04
#